data_2240c96bb4f4ccd4063ae690b91f6e4c
#
_entry.id   2240c96bb4f4ccd4063ae690b91f6e4c
#
_cell.length_a   1.000
_cell.length_b   1.000
_cell.length_c   1.000
_cell.angle_alpha   90.00
_cell.angle_beta   90.00
_cell.angle_gamma   90.00
#
_symmetry.space_group_name_H-M   'P 1'
#
loop_
_entity.id
_entity.type
_entity.pdbx_description
1 polymer ?
#
loop_
_entity_poly.entity_id
_entity_poly.type
_entity_poly.pdbx_seq_one_letter_code
_entity_poly.pdbx_strand_id
1 'polypeptide(L)'
;AIWAYAGSITILVSIWLQVQIDVKINYWFGEFYDLIQKALGTPNAVSLNEYFASLLTFGQFAAMWIGLSLFSSFFTSHFLFRWRASMVEYYHSVYDKARQIEGASQRVQEDTIKFSRIMETLGTSFFEAILVLFEFFPILMTISIGLPILWFGDWEYGLVVGAFAWSVG
;
A
#
# COMPACT_ATOMS: atom_id res chain seq x y z
N ALA A 1 0.77 -11.63 -24.29
CA ALA A 1 1.82 -10.70 -23.78
C ALA A 1 1.24 -9.35 -23.38
N ILE A 2 0.52 -8.61 -24.24
CA ILE A 2 0.01 -7.23 -23.97
C ILE A 2 -0.88 -7.18 -22.71
N TRP A 3 -1.76 -8.15 -22.54
CA TRP A 3 -2.67 -8.23 -21.40
C TRP A 3 -1.93 -8.32 -20.05
N ALA A 4 -0.83 -9.10 -20.00
CA ALA A 4 -0.04 -9.25 -18.77
C ALA A 4 0.60 -7.92 -18.37
N TYR A 5 1.23 -7.21 -19.32
CA TYR A 5 1.84 -5.90 -19.04
C TYR A 5 0.79 -4.85 -18.65
N ALA A 6 -0.33 -4.79 -19.36
CA ALA A 6 -1.41 -3.86 -19.03
C ALA A 6 -1.98 -4.14 -17.63
N GLY A 7 -2.19 -5.41 -17.27
CA GLY A 7 -2.65 -5.80 -15.95
C GLY A 7 -1.67 -5.47 -14.84
N SER A 8 -0.37 -5.74 -15.03
CA SER A 8 0.65 -5.38 -14.05
C SER A 8 0.74 -3.86 -13.85
N ILE A 9 0.70 -3.08 -14.93
CA ILE A 9 0.70 -1.61 -14.84
C ILE A 9 -0.53 -1.11 -14.10
N THR A 10 -1.72 -1.66 -14.37
CA THR A 10 -2.96 -1.28 -13.67
C THR A 10 -2.86 -1.54 -12.16
N ILE A 11 -2.29 -2.68 -11.75
CA ILE A 11 -2.08 -3.01 -10.34
C ILE A 11 -1.12 -2.00 -9.71
N LEU A 12 0.04 -1.73 -10.33
CA LEU A 12 1.03 -0.78 -9.84
C LEU A 12 0.47 0.64 -9.71
N VAL A 13 -0.30 1.09 -10.70
CA VAL A 13 -0.97 2.40 -10.66
C VAL A 13 -2.01 2.44 -9.54
N SER A 14 -2.76 1.36 -9.33
CA SER A 14 -3.75 1.29 -8.24
C SER A 14 -3.08 1.37 -6.86
N ILE A 15 -1.97 0.68 -6.65
CA ILE A 15 -1.19 0.75 -5.40
C ILE A 15 -0.64 2.17 -5.20
N TRP A 16 -0.07 2.77 -6.24
CA TRP A 16 0.43 4.15 -6.16
C TRP A 16 -0.67 5.15 -5.80
N LEU A 17 -1.86 5.04 -6.41
CA LEU A 17 -3.00 5.91 -6.08
C LEU A 17 -3.46 5.73 -4.63
N GLN A 18 -3.45 4.49 -4.09
CA GLN A 18 -3.77 4.23 -2.69
C GLN A 18 -2.79 4.96 -1.77
N VAL A 19 -1.49 4.83 -2.02
CA VAL A 19 -0.44 5.52 -1.24
C VAL A 19 -0.63 7.04 -1.31
N GLN A 20 -0.99 7.60 -2.49
CA GLN A 20 -1.28 9.05 -2.59
C GLN A 20 -2.47 9.49 -1.73
N ILE A 21 -3.51 8.66 -1.62
CA ILE A 21 -4.65 8.94 -0.74
C ILE A 21 -4.23 8.83 0.72
N ASP A 22 -3.41 7.83 1.10
CA ASP A 22 -2.90 7.66 2.46
C ASP A 22 -2.08 8.88 2.90
N VAL A 23 -1.23 9.42 2.04
CA VAL A 23 -0.50 10.67 2.28
C VAL A 23 -1.46 11.84 2.53
N LYS A 24 -2.52 11.99 1.72
CA LYS A 24 -3.51 13.05 1.91
C LYS A 24 -4.29 12.90 3.21
N ILE A 25 -4.63 11.67 3.60
CA ILE A 25 -5.27 11.38 4.89
C ILE A 25 -4.32 11.75 6.03
N ASN A 26 -3.02 11.45 5.89
CA ASN A 26 -2.02 11.82 6.90
C ASN A 26 -1.91 13.34 7.09
N TYR A 27 -1.89 14.13 6.00
CA TYR A 27 -1.94 15.59 6.09
C TYR A 27 -3.24 16.09 6.71
N TRP A 28 -4.37 15.51 6.33
CA TRP A 28 -5.66 15.87 6.93
C TRP A 28 -5.68 15.63 8.44
N PHE A 29 -5.06 14.56 8.96
CA PHE A 29 -4.92 14.35 10.40
C PHE A 29 -4.20 15.51 11.07
N GLY A 30 -3.10 16.02 10.51
CA GLY A 30 -2.39 17.19 11.01
C GLY A 30 -3.29 18.39 11.11
N GLU A 31 -3.94 18.78 10.01
CA GLU A 31 -4.86 19.93 9.94
C GLU A 31 -6.05 19.77 10.90
N PHE A 32 -6.59 18.58 11.04
CA PHE A 32 -7.71 18.29 11.93
C PHE A 32 -7.32 18.41 13.41
N TYR A 33 -6.12 17.93 13.78
CA TYR A 33 -5.60 18.08 15.14
C TYR A 33 -5.34 19.55 15.47
N ASP A 34 -4.80 20.35 14.55
CA ASP A 34 -4.60 21.77 14.72
C ASP A 34 -5.95 22.49 14.92
N LEU A 35 -6.97 22.12 14.17
CA LEU A 35 -8.34 22.64 14.31
C LEU A 35 -8.92 22.33 15.69
N ILE A 36 -8.73 21.09 16.20
CA ILE A 36 -9.17 20.70 17.53
C ILE A 36 -8.40 21.48 18.61
N GLN A 37 -7.08 21.61 18.50
CA GLN A 37 -6.27 22.38 19.44
C GLN A 37 -6.73 23.84 19.50
N LYS A 38 -7.00 24.45 18.34
CA LYS A 38 -7.54 25.80 18.26
C LYS A 38 -8.91 25.94 18.91
N ALA A 39 -9.78 24.94 18.73
CA ALA A 39 -11.12 24.92 19.34
C ALA A 39 -11.05 24.82 20.88
N LEU A 40 -10.11 24.04 21.40
CA LEU A 40 -9.91 23.87 22.86
C LEU A 40 -9.17 25.04 23.50
N GLY A 41 -8.24 25.66 22.75
CA GLY A 41 -7.42 26.76 23.29
C GLY A 41 -8.16 28.11 23.33
N THR A 42 -9.15 28.34 22.46
CA THR A 42 -9.83 29.63 22.36
C THR A 42 -11.34 29.40 22.16
N PRO A 43 -12.20 29.86 23.09
CA PRO A 43 -13.65 29.72 22.96
C PRO A 43 -14.15 30.38 21.66
N ASN A 44 -14.99 29.68 20.92
CA ASN A 44 -15.57 30.13 19.64
C ASN A 44 -14.58 30.41 18.49
N ALA A 45 -13.34 29.92 18.58
CA ALA A 45 -12.33 30.13 17.51
C ALA A 45 -12.55 29.24 16.28
N VAL A 46 -13.35 28.18 16.41
CA VAL A 46 -13.72 27.25 15.34
C VAL A 46 -15.23 27.18 15.24
N SER A 47 -15.75 27.36 14.03
CA SER A 47 -17.19 27.23 13.77
C SER A 47 -17.57 25.77 13.56
N LEU A 48 -18.84 25.42 13.87
CA LEU A 48 -19.37 24.08 13.57
C LEU A 48 -19.27 23.76 12.07
N ASN A 49 -19.41 24.75 11.21
CA ASN A 49 -19.30 24.54 9.77
C ASN A 49 -17.87 24.15 9.35
N GLU A 50 -16.82 24.74 9.94
CA GLU A 50 -15.43 24.37 9.69
C GLU A 50 -15.15 22.94 10.16
N TYR A 51 -15.68 22.56 11.33
CA TYR A 51 -15.56 21.22 11.85
C TYR A 51 -16.21 20.18 10.92
N PHE A 52 -17.47 20.41 10.53
CA PHE A 52 -18.16 19.48 9.62
C PHE A 52 -17.56 19.48 8.21
N ALA A 53 -17.04 20.62 7.71
CA ALA A 53 -16.34 20.65 6.44
C ALA A 53 -15.07 19.79 6.45
N SER A 54 -14.31 19.82 7.54
CA SER A 54 -13.13 18.95 7.70
C SER A 54 -13.52 17.47 7.75
N LEU A 55 -14.58 17.10 8.48
CA LEU A 55 -15.10 15.73 8.49
C LEU A 55 -15.60 15.27 7.11
N LEU A 56 -16.24 16.16 6.35
CA LEU A 56 -16.68 15.84 4.99
C LEU A 56 -15.49 15.56 4.08
N THR A 57 -14.41 16.34 4.19
CA THR A 57 -13.16 16.15 3.46
C THR A 57 -12.56 14.76 3.76
N PHE A 58 -12.51 14.37 5.02
CA PHE A 58 -12.11 13.01 5.40
C PHE A 58 -13.01 11.94 4.79
N GLY A 59 -14.32 12.14 4.88
CA GLY A 59 -15.29 11.22 4.28
C GLY A 59 -15.08 11.02 2.79
N GLN A 60 -14.71 12.08 2.05
CA GLN A 60 -14.39 11.99 0.63
C GLN A 60 -13.11 11.18 0.38
N PHE A 61 -12.04 11.40 1.15
CA PHE A 61 -10.81 10.61 1.03
C PHE A 61 -11.04 9.14 1.40
N ALA A 62 -11.78 8.88 2.48
CA ALA A 62 -12.12 7.52 2.90
C ALA A 62 -12.96 6.78 1.84
N ALA A 63 -13.96 7.45 1.25
CA ALA A 63 -14.77 6.87 0.19
C ALA A 63 -13.94 6.56 -1.07
N MET A 64 -13.04 7.46 -1.47
CA MET A 64 -12.12 7.22 -2.59
C MET A 64 -11.18 6.05 -2.29
N TRP A 65 -10.64 5.98 -1.08
CA TRP A 65 -9.74 4.90 -0.66
C TRP A 65 -10.45 3.55 -0.70
N ILE A 66 -11.65 3.46 -0.12
CA ILE A 66 -12.46 2.23 -0.11
C ILE A 66 -12.79 1.81 -1.55
N GLY A 67 -13.26 2.72 -2.39
CA GLY A 67 -13.59 2.43 -3.78
C GLY A 67 -12.40 1.90 -4.57
N LEU A 68 -11.25 2.55 -4.41
CA LEU A 68 -10.00 2.15 -5.07
C LEU A 68 -9.48 0.80 -4.54
N SER A 69 -9.59 0.56 -3.23
CA SER A 69 -9.21 -0.70 -2.59
C SER A 69 -10.05 -1.87 -3.10
N LEU A 70 -11.37 -1.70 -3.19
CA LEU A 70 -12.26 -2.71 -3.75
C LEU A 70 -11.96 -2.99 -5.23
N PHE A 71 -11.74 -1.94 -6.01
CA PHE A 71 -11.35 -2.08 -7.42
C PHE A 71 -10.02 -2.84 -7.55
N SER A 72 -9.00 -2.43 -6.80
CA SER A 72 -7.68 -3.06 -6.82
C SER A 72 -7.73 -4.53 -6.43
N SER A 73 -8.45 -4.86 -5.35
CA SER A 73 -8.64 -6.24 -4.89
C SER A 73 -9.33 -7.11 -5.95
N PHE A 74 -10.42 -6.63 -6.52
CA PHE A 74 -11.15 -7.33 -7.57
C PHE A 74 -10.26 -7.53 -8.82
N PHE A 75 -9.59 -6.46 -9.26
CA PHE A 75 -8.75 -6.51 -10.45
C PHE A 75 -7.55 -7.45 -10.28
N THR A 76 -6.89 -7.40 -9.13
CA THR A 76 -5.75 -8.28 -8.81
C THR A 76 -6.17 -9.74 -8.79
N SER A 77 -7.30 -10.06 -8.15
CA SER A 77 -7.85 -11.42 -8.13
C SER A 77 -8.18 -11.93 -9.53
N HIS A 78 -8.77 -11.07 -10.37
CA HIS A 78 -9.06 -11.43 -11.77
C HIS A 78 -7.79 -11.62 -12.60
N PHE A 79 -6.79 -10.76 -12.42
CA PHE A 79 -5.50 -10.85 -13.09
C PHE A 79 -4.80 -12.17 -12.75
N LEU A 80 -4.76 -12.56 -11.48
CA LEU A 80 -4.17 -13.80 -11.01
C LEU A 80 -4.90 -15.03 -11.53
N PHE A 81 -6.22 -14.98 -11.56
CA PHE A 81 -7.00 -16.06 -12.14
C PHE A 81 -6.60 -16.32 -13.60
N ARG A 82 -6.48 -15.28 -14.41
CA ARG A 82 -6.04 -15.40 -15.80
C ARG A 82 -4.60 -15.84 -15.93
N TRP A 83 -3.71 -15.34 -15.08
CA TRP A 83 -2.31 -15.75 -15.09
C TRP A 83 -2.17 -17.24 -14.76
N ARG A 84 -2.88 -17.69 -13.73
CA ARG A 84 -2.94 -19.10 -13.37
C ARG A 84 -3.50 -19.98 -14.51
N ALA A 85 -4.57 -19.55 -15.16
CA ALA A 85 -5.12 -20.27 -16.31
C ALA A 85 -4.08 -20.45 -17.43
N SER A 86 -3.31 -19.40 -17.74
CA SER A 86 -2.22 -19.46 -18.72
C SER A 86 -1.08 -20.40 -18.30
N MET A 87 -0.74 -20.45 -17.00
CA MET A 87 0.27 -21.38 -16.49
C MET A 87 -0.22 -22.83 -16.62
N VAL A 88 -1.46 -23.10 -16.25
CA VAL A 88 -2.04 -24.46 -16.36
C VAL A 88 -2.08 -24.90 -17.83
N GLU A 89 -2.47 -24.03 -18.75
CA GLU A 89 -2.47 -24.31 -20.20
C GLU A 89 -1.05 -24.64 -20.69
N TYR A 90 -0.04 -23.88 -20.27
CA TYR A 90 1.36 -24.18 -20.58
C TYR A 90 1.79 -25.53 -20.04
N TYR A 91 1.48 -25.85 -18.79
CA TYR A 91 1.83 -27.14 -18.18
C TYR A 91 1.11 -28.32 -18.87
N HIS A 92 -0.15 -28.11 -19.30
CA HIS A 92 -0.85 -29.13 -20.09
C HIS A 92 -0.16 -29.41 -21.43
N SER A 93 0.40 -28.38 -22.08
CA SER A 93 1.10 -28.55 -23.36
C SER A 93 2.39 -29.37 -23.25
N VAL A 94 3.01 -29.40 -22.06
CA VAL A 94 4.24 -30.16 -21.76
C VAL A 94 3.99 -31.42 -20.92
N TYR A 95 2.71 -31.71 -20.61
CA TYR A 95 2.31 -32.76 -19.68
C TYR A 95 2.78 -34.16 -20.10
N ASP A 96 2.80 -34.48 -21.39
CA ASP A 96 3.25 -35.78 -21.89
C ASP A 96 4.72 -36.06 -21.53
N LYS A 97 5.54 -35.02 -21.38
CA LYS A 97 6.93 -35.13 -20.91
C LYS A 97 7.03 -35.24 -19.39
N ALA A 98 6.11 -34.62 -18.67
CA ALA A 98 6.09 -34.60 -17.20
C ALA A 98 5.35 -35.81 -16.60
N ARG A 99 4.52 -36.51 -17.37
CA ARG A 99 3.69 -37.66 -16.93
C ARG A 99 4.49 -38.82 -16.30
N GLN A 100 5.76 -38.93 -16.63
CA GLN A 100 6.66 -39.96 -16.06
C GLN A 100 7.15 -39.58 -14.63
N ILE A 101 6.89 -38.37 -14.18
CA ILE A 101 7.28 -37.89 -12.85
C ILE A 101 6.13 -38.17 -11.89
N GLU A 102 6.42 -38.89 -10.81
CA GLU A 102 5.45 -39.23 -9.78
C GLU A 102 4.88 -37.95 -9.12
N GLY A 103 3.56 -37.85 -9.05
CA GLY A 103 2.87 -36.66 -8.50
C GLY A 103 2.78 -35.47 -9.44
N ALA A 104 3.08 -35.57 -10.75
CA ALA A 104 3.06 -34.46 -11.70
C ALA A 104 1.72 -33.74 -11.76
N SER A 105 0.59 -34.46 -11.75
CA SER A 105 -0.75 -33.86 -11.77
C SER A 105 -1.06 -33.05 -10.53
N GLN A 106 -0.66 -33.50 -9.35
CA GLN A 106 -0.84 -32.80 -8.10
C GLN A 106 0.03 -31.52 -8.06
N ARG A 107 1.29 -31.61 -8.49
CA ARG A 107 2.19 -30.45 -8.58
C ARG A 107 1.67 -29.39 -9.52
N VAL A 108 1.17 -29.74 -10.70
CA VAL A 108 0.59 -28.76 -11.64
C VAL A 108 -0.60 -28.01 -11.01
N GLN A 109 -1.44 -28.69 -10.21
CA GLN A 109 -2.58 -28.05 -9.57
C GLN A 109 -2.19 -27.26 -8.31
N GLU A 110 -1.48 -27.88 -7.38
CA GLU A 110 -1.21 -27.27 -6.07
C GLU A 110 -0.09 -26.22 -6.12
N ASP A 111 1.01 -26.51 -6.81
CA ASP A 111 2.16 -25.62 -6.81
C ASP A 111 1.87 -24.34 -7.60
N THR A 112 1.07 -24.42 -8.68
CA THR A 112 0.65 -23.22 -9.41
C THR A 112 -0.25 -22.30 -8.57
N ILE A 113 -1.12 -22.86 -7.72
CA ILE A 113 -1.97 -22.08 -6.82
C ILE A 113 -1.12 -21.41 -5.74
N LYS A 114 -0.23 -22.18 -5.10
CA LYS A 114 0.67 -21.66 -4.05
C LYS A 114 1.58 -20.60 -4.59
N PHE A 115 2.21 -20.84 -5.75
CA PHE A 115 3.08 -19.86 -6.41
C PHE A 115 2.35 -18.58 -6.73
N SER A 116 1.16 -18.65 -7.35
CA SER A 116 0.36 -17.46 -7.67
C SER A 116 0.02 -16.64 -6.43
N ARG A 117 -0.38 -17.29 -5.33
CA ARG A 117 -0.69 -16.59 -4.06
C ARG A 117 0.54 -15.93 -3.44
N ILE A 118 1.67 -16.65 -3.44
CA ILE A 118 2.92 -16.09 -2.91
C ILE A 118 3.34 -14.87 -3.74
N MET A 119 3.30 -14.97 -5.06
CA MET A 119 3.64 -13.87 -5.95
C MET A 119 2.67 -12.68 -5.83
N GLU A 120 1.37 -12.94 -5.59
CA GLU A 120 0.39 -11.91 -5.28
C GLU A 120 0.78 -11.15 -4.01
N THR A 121 0.91 -11.88 -2.91
CA THR A 121 1.16 -11.27 -1.59
C THR A 121 2.52 -10.58 -1.55
N LEU A 122 3.60 -11.28 -1.93
CA LEU A 122 4.94 -10.71 -1.90
C LEU A 122 5.11 -9.58 -2.91
N GLY A 123 4.57 -9.75 -4.13
CA GLY A 123 4.70 -8.74 -5.18
C GLY A 123 3.99 -7.45 -4.82
N THR A 124 2.72 -7.51 -4.40
CA THR A 124 1.96 -6.32 -4.02
C THR A 124 2.54 -5.65 -2.78
N SER A 125 2.86 -6.41 -1.72
CA SER A 125 3.42 -5.87 -0.48
C SER A 125 4.81 -5.26 -0.69
N PHE A 126 5.64 -5.83 -1.56
CA PHE A 126 6.96 -5.29 -1.88
C PHE A 126 6.86 -3.93 -2.58
N PHE A 127 6.00 -3.81 -3.60
CA PHE A 127 5.79 -2.55 -4.28
C PHE A 127 5.14 -1.50 -3.38
N GLU A 128 4.16 -1.90 -2.57
CA GLU A 128 3.54 -1.02 -1.57
C GLU A 128 4.57 -0.48 -0.59
N ALA A 129 5.42 -1.34 -0.01
CA ALA A 129 6.46 -0.94 0.93
C ALA A 129 7.45 0.06 0.30
N ILE A 130 7.86 -0.15 -0.95
CA ILE A 130 8.73 0.78 -1.67
C ILE A 130 8.04 2.13 -1.87
N LEU A 131 6.80 2.14 -2.36
CA LEU A 131 6.06 3.37 -2.61
C LEU A 131 5.80 4.15 -1.32
N VAL A 132 5.37 3.47 -0.25
CA VAL A 132 5.19 4.06 1.08
C VAL A 132 6.51 4.67 1.56
N LEU A 133 7.62 3.95 1.44
CA LEU A 133 8.93 4.47 1.82
C LEU A 133 9.27 5.78 1.08
N PHE A 134 9.10 5.81 -0.23
CA PHE A 134 9.40 7.00 -1.03
C PHE A 134 8.51 8.20 -0.70
N GLU A 135 7.22 7.98 -0.46
CA GLU A 135 6.26 9.05 -0.19
C GLU A 135 6.37 9.58 1.25
N PHE A 136 6.59 8.70 2.23
CA PHE A 136 6.69 9.11 3.63
C PHE A 136 8.10 9.51 4.07
N PHE A 137 9.14 9.10 3.37
CA PHE A 137 10.51 9.47 3.71
C PHE A 137 10.75 10.99 3.77
N PRO A 138 10.31 11.81 2.81
CA PRO A 138 10.42 13.27 2.90
C PRO A 138 9.67 13.87 4.10
N ILE A 139 8.50 13.32 4.44
CA ILE A 139 7.69 13.75 5.57
C ILE A 139 8.46 13.48 6.88
N LEU A 140 9.00 12.28 7.04
CA LEU A 140 9.83 11.90 8.19
C LEU A 140 11.08 12.79 8.31
N MET A 141 11.73 13.10 7.19
CA MET A 141 12.89 14.01 7.17
C MET A 141 12.49 15.40 7.67
N THR A 142 11.39 15.95 7.20
CA THR A 142 10.91 17.29 7.61
C THR A 142 10.59 17.33 9.10
N ILE A 143 9.94 16.30 9.64
CA ILE A 143 9.63 16.22 11.08
C ILE A 143 10.89 16.04 11.90
N SER A 144 11.88 15.28 11.40
CA SER A 144 13.15 15.01 12.09
C SER A 144 13.97 16.28 12.35
N ILE A 145 13.96 17.23 11.44
CA ILE A 145 14.72 18.50 11.56
C ILE A 145 14.22 19.35 12.73
N GLY A 146 12.96 19.21 13.13
CA GLY A 146 12.33 20.01 14.20
C GLY A 146 12.39 19.43 15.60
N LEU A 147 12.84 18.19 15.77
CA LEU A 147 12.77 17.48 17.06
C LEU A 147 14.14 17.00 17.54
N PRO A 148 14.72 17.61 18.59
CA PRO A 148 15.92 17.11 19.24
C PRO A 148 15.60 15.78 19.94
N ILE A 149 16.25 14.70 19.55
CA ILE A 149 16.12 13.42 20.25
C ILE A 149 17.11 13.40 21.41
N LEU A 150 16.59 13.26 22.62
CA LEU A 150 17.30 13.23 23.90
C LEU A 150 18.50 12.24 23.95
N TRP A 151 18.53 11.24 23.07
CA TRP A 151 19.57 10.20 23.08
C TRP A 151 20.69 10.44 22.06
N PHE A 152 20.42 11.11 20.94
CA PHE A 152 21.40 11.32 19.85
C PHE A 152 21.90 12.77 19.72
N GLY A 153 21.55 13.65 20.66
CA GLY A 153 21.94 15.07 20.64
C GLY A 153 21.30 15.81 19.45
N ASP A 154 21.97 16.89 19.00
CA ASP A 154 21.51 17.75 17.92
C ASP A 154 21.65 17.13 16.50
N TRP A 155 21.48 15.83 16.39
CA TRP A 155 21.59 15.14 15.11
C TRP A 155 20.30 15.32 14.30
N GLU A 156 20.38 16.08 13.22
CA GLU A 156 19.24 16.46 12.36
C GLU A 156 18.43 15.27 11.82
N TYR A 157 19.02 14.07 11.79
CA TYR A 157 18.41 12.85 11.23
C TYR A 157 18.08 11.78 12.27
N GLY A 158 18.17 12.10 13.54
CA GLY A 158 18.02 11.13 14.61
C GLY A 158 16.69 10.37 14.62
N LEU A 159 15.57 11.03 14.28
CA LEU A 159 14.25 10.38 14.17
C LEU A 159 14.17 9.38 13.02
N VAL A 160 14.75 9.72 11.87
CA VAL A 160 14.74 8.83 10.70
C VAL A 160 15.54 7.57 11.01
N VAL A 161 16.73 7.73 11.61
CA VAL A 161 17.57 6.60 12.01
C VAL A 161 16.92 5.79 13.12
N GLY A 162 16.28 6.44 14.10
CA GLY A 162 15.54 5.79 15.18
C GLY A 162 14.35 4.98 14.64
N ALA A 163 13.56 5.52 13.71
CA ALA A 163 12.45 4.83 13.08
C ALA A 163 12.92 3.62 12.26
N PHE A 164 14.02 3.78 11.51
CA PHE A 164 14.65 2.66 10.78
C PHE A 164 15.18 1.58 11.74
N ALA A 165 15.89 1.95 12.79
CA ALA A 165 16.41 1.01 13.78
C ALA A 165 15.28 0.23 14.49
N TRP A 166 14.17 0.92 14.79
CA TRP A 166 12.99 0.28 15.39
C TRP A 166 12.27 -0.67 14.43
N SER A 167 12.25 -0.39 13.12
CA SER A 167 11.56 -1.22 12.13
C SER A 167 12.32 -2.50 11.78
N VAL A 168 13.61 -2.58 12.09
CA VAL A 168 14.49 -3.73 11.76
C VAL A 168 14.73 -4.63 12.96
N GLY A 169 14.45 -4.18 14.19
CA GLY A 169 14.63 -4.93 15.45
C GLY A 169 13.35 -5.56 15.93
#